data_c916c3df40cba8082769c6d6e2a89cda
#
_entry.id   c916c3df40cba8082769c6d6e2a89cda
#
_cell.length_a   1.000
_cell.length_b   1.000
_cell.length_c   1.000
_cell.angle_alpha   90.00
_cell.angle_beta   90.00
_cell.angle_gamma   90.00
#
_symmetry.space_group_name_H-M   'P 1'
#
loop_
_entity.id
_entity.type
_entity.pdbx_description
1 polymer ?
#
loop_
_entity_poly.entity_id
_entity_poly.type
_entity_poly.pdbx_seq_one_letter_code
_entity_poly.pdbx_strand_id
1 'polypeptide(L)'
;MPTPSGLPINPTQAQKTNITNTALTALPPPVFTGLKLNQDIILNDFTFNCIDDYGVLWVITNIKGWWNPPAPEMPDIKRGWDDGIYDVKGRFNARELTLEGSILVSTPSMMPDARRRLVKAITLVRAGAWLKTNESPTKASYVRLSGEPNFETVNARGRVDFSIGLRAADPIK
;
A
#
# COMPACT_ATOMS: atom_id res chain seq x y z
N MET A 1 29.38 -35.73 68.91
CA MET A 1 29.82 -34.92 67.83
C MET A 1 28.57 -34.49 67.00
N PRO A 2 28.23 -33.22 66.96
CA PRO A 2 27.07 -32.76 66.20
C PRO A 2 27.41 -32.55 64.76
N THR A 3 26.51 -32.94 63.89
CA THR A 3 26.53 -32.70 62.42
C THR A 3 26.33 -31.22 62.09
N PRO A 4 27.01 -30.65 61.09
CA PRO A 4 26.83 -29.28 60.73
C PRO A 4 25.54 -29.08 59.89
N SER A 5 24.83 -28.07 60.31
CA SER A 5 23.62 -27.54 59.74
C SER A 5 23.77 -27.17 58.24
N GLY A 6 22.80 -27.58 57.44
CA GLY A 6 22.66 -27.15 56.06
C GLY A 6 22.46 -25.64 55.97
N LEU A 7 23.15 -25.02 55.02
CA LEU A 7 23.01 -23.64 54.69
C LEU A 7 21.60 -23.34 54.13
N PRO A 8 20.98 -22.23 54.50
CA PRO A 8 19.68 -21.86 53.96
C PRO A 8 19.79 -21.53 52.49
N ILE A 9 19.01 -22.22 51.69
CA ILE A 9 18.83 -21.91 50.28
C ILE A 9 18.10 -20.55 50.18
N ASN A 10 18.76 -19.59 49.61
CA ASN A 10 18.23 -18.24 49.45
C ASN A 10 17.07 -18.26 48.45
N PRO A 11 15.83 -17.98 48.83
CA PRO A 11 14.66 -18.04 47.93
C PRO A 11 14.60 -16.92 46.91
N THR A 12 15.58 -16.02 46.89
CA THR A 12 15.55 -14.82 46.06
C THR A 12 15.92 -15.08 44.61
N GLN A 13 16.51 -16.22 44.27
CA GLN A 13 16.89 -16.53 42.87
C GLN A 13 15.77 -17.24 42.10
N ALA A 14 14.90 -17.96 42.73
CA ALA A 14 13.81 -18.68 42.05
C ALA A 14 12.65 -17.76 41.63
N GLN A 15 12.49 -16.59 42.26
CA GLN A 15 11.44 -15.63 41.91
C GLN A 15 11.80 -14.68 40.75
N LYS A 16 13.08 -14.54 40.42
CA LYS A 16 13.51 -13.65 39.33
C LYS A 16 13.27 -14.22 37.94
N THR A 17 13.16 -15.52 37.78
CA THR A 17 13.01 -16.18 36.49
C THR A 17 11.57 -16.25 36.01
N ASN A 18 10.59 -16.14 36.90
CA ASN A 18 9.17 -16.24 36.52
C ASN A 18 8.50 -14.89 36.17
N ILE A 19 9.12 -13.76 36.53
CA ILE A 19 8.53 -12.44 36.24
C ILE A 19 8.82 -12.02 34.81
N THR A 20 9.89 -12.53 34.19
CA THR A 20 10.29 -12.11 32.82
C THR A 20 9.47 -12.77 31.72
N ASN A 21 8.90 -13.95 31.96
CA ASN A 21 8.16 -14.65 30.90
C ASN A 21 6.65 -14.37 30.90
N THR A 22 6.08 -13.88 31.99
CA THR A 22 4.64 -13.60 32.06
C THR A 22 4.31 -12.19 31.62
N ALA A 23 5.27 -11.26 31.68
CA ALA A 23 5.07 -9.88 31.26
C ALA A 23 5.22 -9.66 29.72
N LEU A 24 5.89 -10.58 29.02
CA LEU A 24 6.05 -10.48 27.56
C LEU A 24 4.88 -11.06 26.77
N THR A 25 3.97 -11.80 27.44
CA THR A 25 2.84 -12.45 26.74
C THR A 25 1.52 -11.66 26.86
N ALA A 26 1.50 -10.53 27.55
CA ALA A 26 0.25 -9.87 27.95
C ALA A 26 0.07 -8.42 27.51
N LEU A 27 0.88 -7.92 26.59
CA LEU A 27 0.51 -6.69 25.91
C LEU A 27 -0.12 -7.09 24.58
N PRO A 28 -1.45 -6.95 24.43
CA PRO A 28 -2.04 -7.01 23.10
C PRO A 28 -1.31 -5.94 22.27
N PRO A 29 -0.99 -6.23 20.99
CA PRO A 29 -0.42 -5.22 20.13
C PRO A 29 -1.33 -3.99 20.20
N PRO A 30 -0.77 -2.77 20.25
CA PRO A 30 -1.60 -1.58 20.29
C PRO A 30 -2.49 -1.61 19.04
N VAL A 31 -3.76 -1.82 19.28
CA VAL A 31 -4.78 -1.79 18.21
C VAL A 31 -4.97 -0.31 17.89
N PHE A 32 -4.13 0.21 17.03
CA PHE A 32 -4.36 1.52 16.39
C PHE A 32 -5.41 1.33 15.28
N THR A 33 -6.60 0.90 15.66
CA THR A 33 -7.73 0.88 14.75
C THR A 33 -8.21 2.32 14.56
N GLY A 34 -8.17 2.80 13.33
CA GLY A 34 -8.92 3.98 12.94
C GLY A 34 -8.16 5.29 12.73
N LEU A 35 -6.81 5.31 12.66
CA LEU A 35 -6.13 6.50 12.18
C LEU A 35 -6.35 6.61 10.67
N LYS A 36 -7.27 7.50 10.26
CA LYS A 36 -7.47 7.86 8.86
C LYS A 36 -6.64 9.09 8.55
N LEU A 37 -5.76 8.99 7.57
CA LEU A 37 -5.13 10.15 6.98
C LEU A 37 -6.15 10.84 6.06
N ASN A 38 -6.09 12.15 5.91
CA ASN A 38 -7.12 13.04 5.33
C ASN A 38 -7.71 12.65 3.95
N GLN A 39 -7.19 11.67 3.25
CA GLN A 39 -7.71 11.22 1.96
C GLN A 39 -7.75 9.70 1.92
N ASP A 40 -8.94 9.16 1.96
CA ASP A 40 -9.14 7.73 1.72
C ASP A 40 -8.93 7.44 0.22
N ILE A 41 -7.98 6.59 -0.09
CA ILE A 41 -7.77 6.06 -1.43
C ILE A 41 -8.13 4.59 -1.37
N ILE A 42 -9.10 4.19 -2.19
CA ILE A 42 -9.62 2.83 -2.19
C ILE A 42 -9.38 2.22 -3.57
N LEU A 43 -8.65 1.12 -3.60
CA LEU A 43 -8.44 0.32 -4.80
C LEU A 43 -9.18 -1.02 -4.64
N ASN A 44 -10.31 -1.16 -5.32
CA ASN A 44 -11.27 -2.23 -5.08
C ASN A 44 -11.73 -2.21 -3.61
N ASP A 45 -11.43 -3.24 -2.84
CA ASP A 45 -11.76 -3.35 -1.41
C ASP A 45 -10.57 -2.99 -0.50
N PHE A 46 -9.43 -2.60 -1.08
CA PHE A 46 -8.24 -2.27 -0.32
C PHE A 46 -8.16 -0.77 -0.07
N THR A 47 -8.22 -0.39 1.20
CA THR A 47 -8.15 1.01 1.63
C THR A 47 -6.73 1.38 2.00
N PHE A 48 -6.24 2.47 1.40
CA PHE A 48 -4.97 3.10 1.75
C PHE A 48 -5.20 4.29 2.69
N ASN A 49 -4.11 4.88 3.17
CA ASN A 49 -4.08 5.99 4.11
C ASN A 49 -4.79 5.67 5.44
N CYS A 50 -4.71 4.41 5.85
CA CYS A 50 -5.23 3.93 7.12
C CYS A 50 -4.30 2.90 7.76
N ILE A 51 -4.50 2.67 9.05
CA ILE A 51 -3.93 1.53 9.76
C ILE A 51 -4.94 0.40 9.67
N ASP A 52 -4.50 -0.76 9.20
CA ASP A 52 -5.35 -1.95 9.13
C ASP A 52 -5.47 -2.65 10.49
N ASP A 53 -6.34 -3.68 10.55
CA ASP A 53 -6.59 -4.46 11.78
C ASP A 53 -5.34 -5.22 12.29
N TYR A 54 -4.31 -5.30 11.49
CA TYR A 54 -3.04 -5.93 11.83
C TYR A 54 -1.96 -4.93 12.27
N GLY A 55 -2.31 -3.63 12.37
CA GLY A 55 -1.38 -2.59 12.76
C GLY A 55 -0.40 -2.18 11.67
N VAL A 56 -0.70 -2.46 10.40
CA VAL A 56 0.08 -2.01 9.25
C VAL A 56 -0.47 -0.69 8.74
N LEU A 57 0.38 0.32 8.65
CA LEU A 57 0.02 1.61 8.06
C LEU A 57 0.34 1.60 6.56
N TRP A 58 -0.69 1.85 5.78
CA TRP A 58 -0.65 1.96 4.32
C TRP A 58 -0.71 3.42 3.93
N VAL A 59 0.34 3.96 3.33
CA VAL A 59 0.40 5.37 2.95
C VAL A 59 0.55 5.50 1.45
N ILE A 60 -0.33 6.24 0.79
CA ILE A 60 -0.12 6.72 -0.57
C ILE A 60 0.49 8.10 -0.49
N THR A 61 1.66 8.26 -1.09
CA THR A 61 2.39 9.52 -1.14
C THR A 61 2.05 10.33 -2.37
N ASN A 62 1.75 9.65 -3.49
CA ASN A 62 1.47 10.31 -4.75
C ASN A 62 0.63 9.43 -5.68
N ILE A 63 -0.22 10.08 -6.49
CA ILE A 63 -0.94 9.45 -7.62
C ILE A 63 -0.58 10.24 -8.88
N LYS A 64 0.45 9.81 -9.57
CA LYS A 64 0.86 10.42 -10.84
C LYS A 64 -0.19 10.16 -11.91
N GLY A 65 -0.41 11.14 -12.76
CA GLY A 65 -1.38 11.04 -13.85
C GLY A 65 -2.85 11.24 -13.46
N TRP A 66 -3.16 11.35 -12.15
CA TRP A 66 -4.55 11.51 -11.69
C TRP A 66 -5.20 12.81 -12.16
N TRP A 67 -4.45 13.90 -12.16
CA TRP A 67 -4.92 15.23 -12.55
C TRP A 67 -4.58 15.59 -14.01
N ASN A 68 -3.61 14.89 -14.61
CA ASN A 68 -3.18 15.21 -15.95
C ASN A 68 -4.23 14.76 -16.97
N PRO A 69 -4.52 15.56 -17.98
CA PRO A 69 -5.33 15.10 -19.09
C PRO A 69 -4.60 13.97 -19.82
N PRO A 70 -5.31 12.97 -20.36
CA PRO A 70 -4.71 11.95 -21.20
C PRO A 70 -4.12 12.59 -22.46
N ALA A 71 -3.05 11.97 -22.98
CA ALA A 71 -2.44 12.45 -24.22
C ALA A 71 -3.42 12.32 -25.39
N PRO A 72 -3.62 13.38 -26.19
CA PRO A 72 -4.40 13.28 -27.40
C PRO A 72 -3.63 12.49 -28.46
N GLU A 73 -4.32 11.62 -29.16
CA GLU A 73 -3.82 10.94 -30.35
C GLU A 73 -4.51 11.51 -31.55
N MET A 74 -3.75 12.13 -32.44
CA MET A 74 -4.26 12.69 -33.72
C MET A 74 -3.70 11.83 -34.86
N PRO A 75 -4.56 11.11 -35.60
CA PRO A 75 -4.10 10.37 -36.75
C PRO A 75 -3.76 11.33 -37.88
N ASP A 76 -2.51 11.31 -38.32
CA ASP A 76 -2.05 12.08 -39.52
C ASP A 76 -2.48 11.36 -40.79
N ILE A 77 -3.63 11.71 -41.32
CA ILE A 77 -4.10 11.19 -42.63
C ILE A 77 -3.63 12.14 -43.73
N LYS A 78 -2.62 11.70 -44.50
CA LYS A 78 -2.11 12.47 -45.61
C LYS A 78 -3.15 12.61 -46.72
N ARG A 79 -3.23 13.81 -47.34
CA ARG A 79 -4.02 14.02 -48.55
C ARG A 79 -3.34 13.32 -49.70
N GLY A 80 -4.11 12.60 -50.53
CA GLY A 80 -3.56 11.78 -51.61
C GLY A 80 -3.03 12.59 -52.80
N TRP A 81 -3.46 13.84 -52.98
CA TRP A 81 -3.19 14.65 -54.15
C TRP A 81 -2.76 16.07 -53.84
N ASP A 82 -2.77 16.49 -52.58
CA ASP A 82 -2.44 17.84 -52.14
C ASP A 82 -1.48 17.80 -50.94
N ASP A 83 -0.77 18.92 -50.73
CA ASP A 83 0.04 19.12 -49.53
C ASP A 83 -0.85 19.22 -48.29
N GLY A 84 -0.37 18.62 -47.20
CA GLY A 84 -1.00 18.68 -45.90
C GLY A 84 -1.72 17.41 -45.49
N ILE A 85 -2.39 17.49 -44.36
CA ILE A 85 -3.13 16.41 -43.69
C ILE A 85 -4.61 16.75 -43.53
N TYR A 86 -5.46 15.76 -43.43
CA TYR A 86 -6.85 15.99 -43.05
C TYR A 86 -6.93 16.33 -41.59
N ASP A 87 -7.68 17.36 -41.23
CA ASP A 87 -8.02 17.65 -39.85
C ASP A 87 -9.05 16.64 -39.36
N VAL A 88 -8.55 15.61 -38.64
CA VAL A 88 -9.39 14.55 -38.09
C VAL A 88 -9.47 14.75 -36.58
N LYS A 89 -10.69 14.63 -36.03
CA LYS A 89 -10.89 14.73 -34.60
C LYS A 89 -10.02 13.72 -33.87
N GLY A 90 -9.11 14.21 -33.03
CA GLY A 90 -8.26 13.40 -32.18
C GLY A 90 -9.05 12.58 -31.17
N ARG A 91 -8.45 11.49 -30.73
CA ARG A 91 -8.95 10.65 -29.64
C ARG A 91 -8.02 10.81 -28.43
N PHE A 92 -8.55 10.60 -27.26
CA PHE A 92 -7.70 10.51 -26.08
C PHE A 92 -7.22 9.07 -25.88
N ASN A 93 -5.96 8.91 -25.59
CA ASN A 93 -5.39 7.64 -25.19
C ASN A 93 -5.90 7.23 -23.79
N ALA A 94 -5.77 5.95 -23.49
CA ALA A 94 -5.97 5.48 -22.12
C ALA A 94 -5.06 6.27 -21.16
N ARG A 95 -5.57 6.57 -19.99
CA ARG A 95 -4.82 7.28 -18.95
C ARG A 95 -3.91 6.31 -18.21
N GLU A 96 -2.62 6.63 -18.18
CA GLU A 96 -1.66 5.92 -17.33
C GLU A 96 -1.57 6.61 -15.97
N LEU A 97 -1.70 5.82 -14.92
CA LEU A 97 -1.65 6.26 -13.53
C LEU A 97 -0.53 5.50 -12.82
N THR A 98 0.18 6.17 -11.93
CA THR A 98 1.14 5.50 -11.05
C THR A 98 0.80 5.82 -9.61
N LEU A 99 0.53 4.78 -8.84
CA LEU A 99 0.25 4.85 -7.41
C LEU A 99 1.55 4.61 -6.65
N GLU A 100 2.05 5.62 -5.98
CA GLU A 100 3.29 5.54 -5.17
C GLU A 100 2.94 5.63 -3.69
N GLY A 101 3.54 4.77 -2.89
CA GLY A 101 3.25 4.73 -1.47
C GLY A 101 4.27 3.96 -0.65
N SER A 102 4.00 3.87 0.64
CA SER A 102 4.84 3.17 1.60
C SER A 102 4.01 2.26 2.49
N ILE A 103 4.59 1.11 2.80
CA ILE A 103 4.11 0.19 3.83
C ILE A 103 4.95 0.44 5.07
N LEU A 104 4.31 0.73 6.19
CA LEU A 104 4.99 0.84 7.47
C LEU A 104 4.43 -0.18 8.45
N VAL A 105 5.33 -0.93 9.07
CA VAL A 105 4.98 -1.94 10.08
C VAL A 105 5.68 -1.60 11.40
N SER A 106 5.01 -1.87 12.50
CA SER A 106 5.59 -1.69 13.84
C SER A 106 6.73 -2.66 14.12
N THR A 107 6.64 -3.87 13.58
CA THR A 107 7.64 -4.92 13.75
C THR A 107 8.09 -5.46 12.39
N PRO A 108 9.39 -5.51 12.10
CA PRO A 108 9.90 -5.96 10.79
C PRO A 108 9.43 -7.36 10.38
N SER A 109 9.16 -8.25 11.32
CA SER A 109 8.63 -9.60 11.05
C SER A 109 7.25 -9.61 10.39
N MET A 110 6.49 -8.53 10.49
CA MET A 110 5.16 -8.40 9.86
C MET A 110 5.24 -8.01 8.38
N MET A 111 6.41 -7.54 7.91
CA MET A 111 6.56 -7.03 6.55
C MET A 111 6.27 -8.07 5.45
N PRO A 112 6.71 -9.33 5.54
CA PRO A 112 6.38 -10.34 4.52
C PRO A 112 4.88 -10.54 4.35
N ASP A 113 4.13 -10.55 5.44
CA ASP A 113 2.67 -10.71 5.40
C ASP A 113 1.97 -9.47 4.87
N ALA A 114 2.46 -8.27 5.23
CA ALA A 114 1.96 -7.03 4.67
C ALA A 114 2.16 -7.00 3.15
N ARG A 115 3.37 -7.29 2.65
CA ARG A 115 3.64 -7.39 1.21
C ARG A 115 2.72 -8.39 0.52
N ARG A 116 2.54 -9.58 1.08
CA ARG A 116 1.66 -10.62 0.51
C ARG A 116 0.23 -10.14 0.38
N ARG A 117 -0.30 -9.41 1.36
CA ARG A 117 -1.65 -8.81 1.33
C ARG A 117 -1.76 -7.77 0.22
N LEU A 118 -0.79 -6.87 0.08
CA LEU A 118 -0.78 -5.89 -1.01
C LEU A 118 -0.69 -6.57 -2.38
N VAL A 119 0.21 -7.53 -2.55
CA VAL A 119 0.34 -8.29 -3.81
C VAL A 119 -0.97 -8.98 -4.16
N LYS A 120 -1.64 -9.60 -3.19
CA LYS A 120 -2.96 -10.21 -3.40
C LYS A 120 -4.00 -9.19 -3.86
N ALA A 121 -4.06 -8.02 -3.21
CA ALA A 121 -4.98 -6.95 -3.60
C ALA A 121 -4.69 -6.44 -5.02
N ILE A 122 -3.42 -6.22 -5.37
CA ILE A 122 -3.00 -5.78 -6.70
C ILE A 122 -3.31 -6.83 -7.78
N THR A 123 -3.13 -8.12 -7.47
CA THR A 123 -3.42 -9.20 -8.41
C THR A 123 -4.89 -9.20 -8.83
N LEU A 124 -5.81 -8.86 -7.95
CA LEU A 124 -7.23 -8.74 -8.26
C LEU A 124 -7.51 -7.58 -9.23
N VAL A 125 -6.70 -6.54 -9.21
CA VAL A 125 -6.81 -5.39 -10.13
C VAL A 125 -6.52 -5.75 -11.59
N ARG A 126 -5.86 -6.88 -11.84
CA ARG A 126 -5.62 -7.39 -13.21
C ARG A 126 -6.92 -7.58 -14.00
N ALA A 127 -7.96 -8.04 -13.35
CA ALA A 127 -9.29 -8.18 -13.97
C ALA A 127 -10.01 -6.84 -14.18
N GLY A 128 -9.56 -5.81 -13.48
CA GLY A 128 -10.16 -4.48 -13.42
C GLY A 128 -10.76 -4.19 -12.07
N ALA A 129 -10.56 -2.98 -11.59
CA ALA A 129 -11.03 -2.53 -10.29
C ALA A 129 -11.35 -1.04 -10.29
N TRP A 130 -12.12 -0.59 -9.34
CA TRP A 130 -12.36 0.82 -9.13
C TRP A 130 -11.29 1.43 -8.22
N LEU A 131 -10.60 2.46 -8.73
CA LEU A 131 -9.79 3.35 -7.93
C LEU A 131 -10.67 4.54 -7.55
N LYS A 132 -10.91 4.72 -6.26
CA LYS A 132 -11.72 5.79 -5.69
C LYS A 132 -10.84 6.69 -4.83
N THR A 133 -11.03 7.99 -4.96
CA THR A 133 -10.41 8.98 -4.08
C THR A 133 -11.52 9.75 -3.39
N ASN A 134 -11.40 9.91 -2.07
CA ASN A 134 -12.37 10.67 -1.28
C ASN A 134 -12.07 12.17 -1.36
N GLU A 135 -12.10 12.68 -2.58
CA GLU A 135 -12.06 14.12 -2.85
C GLU A 135 -13.49 14.67 -2.86
N SER A 136 -13.64 15.96 -2.76
CA SER A 136 -14.95 16.60 -2.86
C SER A 136 -15.11 17.25 -4.25
N PRO A 137 -15.93 16.69 -5.15
CA PRO A 137 -16.69 15.44 -5.06
C PRO A 137 -15.81 14.18 -5.18
N THR A 138 -16.30 13.05 -4.65
CA THR A 138 -15.63 11.75 -4.79
C THR A 138 -15.44 11.39 -6.24
N LYS A 139 -14.20 11.06 -6.61
CA LYS A 139 -13.84 10.64 -7.96
C LYS A 139 -13.53 9.15 -8.00
N ALA A 140 -13.94 8.51 -9.07
CA ALA A 140 -13.68 7.10 -9.28
C ALA A 140 -13.27 6.86 -10.74
N SER A 141 -12.29 5.98 -10.94
CA SER A 141 -11.85 5.55 -12.27
C SER A 141 -11.74 4.03 -12.30
N TYR A 142 -12.22 3.40 -13.37
CA TYR A 142 -12.02 1.97 -13.55
C TYR A 142 -10.65 1.72 -14.14
N VAL A 143 -9.83 0.98 -13.40
CA VAL A 143 -8.42 0.78 -13.72
C VAL A 143 -8.06 -0.70 -13.83
N ARG A 144 -7.02 -0.99 -14.59
CA ARG A 144 -6.38 -2.29 -14.68
C ARG A 144 -4.90 -2.14 -14.36
N LEU A 145 -4.28 -3.20 -13.93
CA LEU A 145 -2.85 -3.22 -13.69
C LEU A 145 -2.10 -3.00 -15.01
N SER A 146 -1.12 -2.07 -14.99
CA SER A 146 -0.23 -1.75 -16.10
C SER A 146 1.20 -1.97 -15.64
N GLY A 147 1.81 -3.07 -16.07
CA GLY A 147 3.17 -3.43 -15.68
C GLY A 147 3.29 -4.15 -14.33
N GLU A 148 4.52 -4.40 -13.93
CA GLU A 148 4.85 -5.08 -12.68
C GLU A 148 4.90 -4.07 -11.52
N PRO A 149 4.30 -4.40 -10.36
CA PRO A 149 4.47 -3.60 -9.17
C PRO A 149 5.91 -3.64 -8.69
N ASN A 150 6.48 -2.48 -8.38
CA ASN A 150 7.82 -2.39 -7.81
C ASN A 150 7.74 -2.22 -6.29
N PHE A 151 8.63 -2.93 -5.56
CA PHE A 151 8.76 -2.86 -4.11
C PHE A 151 10.21 -2.61 -3.75
N GLU A 152 10.49 -1.48 -3.14
CA GLU A 152 11.82 -1.11 -2.70
C GLU A 152 11.90 -1.10 -1.17
N THR A 153 12.86 -1.84 -0.62
CA THR A 153 13.10 -1.84 0.83
C THR A 153 13.99 -0.66 1.18
N VAL A 154 13.43 0.36 1.83
CA VAL A 154 14.16 1.58 2.18
C VAL A 154 15.06 1.39 3.39
N ASN A 155 14.62 0.60 4.38
CA ASN A 155 15.44 0.30 5.55
C ASN A 155 14.98 -0.98 6.27
N ALA A 156 15.88 -1.52 7.14
CA ALA A 156 15.57 -2.69 7.97
C ALA A 156 14.54 -2.42 9.08
N ARG A 157 14.04 -1.18 9.22
CA ARG A 157 13.16 -0.76 10.32
C ARG A 157 11.66 -0.89 10.00
N GLY A 158 11.30 -1.65 8.99
CA GLY A 158 9.88 -1.93 8.72
C GLY A 158 9.21 -0.93 7.77
N ARG A 159 9.96 -0.31 6.85
CA ARG A 159 9.41 0.48 5.76
C ARG A 159 9.77 -0.11 4.40
N VAL A 160 8.77 -0.23 3.55
CA VAL A 160 8.91 -0.62 2.15
C VAL A 160 8.13 0.35 1.29
N ASP A 161 8.78 0.94 0.33
CA ASP A 161 8.12 1.77 -0.66
C ASP A 161 7.65 0.91 -1.82
N PHE A 162 6.53 1.29 -2.42
CA PHE A 162 5.96 0.59 -3.56
C PHE A 162 5.50 1.56 -4.64
N SER A 163 5.50 1.07 -5.87
CA SER A 163 4.99 1.76 -7.03
C SER A 163 4.16 0.80 -7.88
N ILE A 164 2.93 1.18 -8.20
CA ILE A 164 1.96 0.37 -8.93
C ILE A 164 1.50 1.14 -10.16
N GLY A 165 1.80 0.62 -11.35
CA GLY A 165 1.30 1.14 -12.61
C GLY A 165 -0.15 0.69 -12.83
N LEU A 166 -1.03 1.63 -13.15
CA LEU A 166 -2.44 1.40 -13.44
C LEU A 166 -2.80 2.08 -14.76
N ARG A 167 -3.73 1.48 -15.49
CA ARG A 167 -4.24 2.02 -16.74
C ARG A 167 -5.76 2.14 -16.68
N ALA A 168 -6.27 3.35 -16.88
CA ALA A 168 -7.69 3.62 -17.03
C ALA A 168 -8.04 3.65 -18.52
N ALA A 169 -8.90 2.74 -18.96
CA ALA A 169 -9.31 2.68 -20.37
C ALA A 169 -10.20 3.88 -20.73
N ASP A 170 -11.02 4.34 -19.77
CA ASP A 170 -11.78 5.58 -19.93
C ASP A 170 -10.91 6.76 -19.46
N PRO A 171 -10.53 7.66 -20.38
CA PRO A 171 -9.69 8.82 -20.06
C PRO A 171 -10.44 9.91 -19.30
N ILE A 172 -11.78 9.89 -19.30
CA ILE A 172 -12.63 10.91 -18.68
C ILE A 172 -13.13 10.36 -17.34
N LYS A 173 -13.05 11.19 -16.30
CA LYS A 173 -13.52 10.86 -14.94
C LYS A 173 -14.93 11.38 -14.72
#